data_0f1086b6e2a31ae9ad15bb5aa6cdca12
#
_entry.id   0f1086b6e2a31ae9ad15bb5aa6cdca12
#
_cell.length_a   1.000
_cell.length_b   1.000
_cell.length_c   1.000
_cell.angle_alpha   90.00
_cell.angle_beta   90.00
_cell.angle_gamma   90.00
#
_symmetry.space_group_name_H-M   'P 1'
#
loop_
_entity.id
_entity.type
_entity.pdbx_description
1 polymer ?
#
loop_
_entity_poly.entity_id
_entity_poly.type
_entity_poly.pdbx_seq_one_letter_code
_entity_poly.pdbx_strand_id
1 'polypeptide(L)'
;MSYYQTTVMTARYLLQKGGIRVALRYLNSRTPHRLTAVFRFEGGTLRNLHLIDRLDPQVERCPDLPVLESYCLYVRDSGCTFLTEDALQDTRVAGHPKQRLVQSYCGVPLYDAEELFGTICHFDYRSIPFSKEDVWVLEEIAPMLIRAIRDSEWIPDAGVFRGGGREQAENGAV
;
A
#
# COMPACT_ATOMS: atom_id res chain seq x y z
N MET A 1 11.71 17.30 -18.68
CA MET A 1 11.13 16.42 -17.65
C MET A 1 10.86 15.07 -18.28
N SER A 2 11.38 13.99 -17.71
CA SER A 2 11.14 12.65 -18.26
C SER A 2 9.70 12.21 -18.01
N TYR A 3 9.23 11.23 -18.81
CA TYR A 3 7.92 10.59 -18.61
C TYR A 3 7.71 10.10 -17.17
N TYR A 4 8.72 9.46 -16.59
CA TYR A 4 8.65 8.92 -15.24
C TYR A 4 8.64 10.00 -14.15
N GLN A 5 9.37 11.09 -14.33
CA GLN A 5 9.27 12.28 -13.46
C GLN A 5 7.86 12.85 -13.48
N THR A 6 7.25 12.95 -14.67
CA THR A 6 5.85 13.38 -14.81
C THR A 6 4.91 12.41 -14.08
N THR A 7 5.16 11.09 -14.16
CA THR A 7 4.37 10.08 -13.47
C THR A 7 4.43 10.28 -11.95
N VAL A 8 5.61 10.46 -11.38
CA VAL A 8 5.77 10.72 -9.94
C VAL A 8 5.07 12.01 -9.51
N MET A 9 5.25 13.09 -10.27
CA MET A 9 4.61 14.39 -9.96
C MET A 9 3.08 14.31 -10.02
N THR A 10 2.55 13.63 -11.04
CA THR A 10 1.10 13.43 -11.16
C THR A 10 0.56 12.55 -10.04
N ALA A 11 1.22 11.44 -9.73
CA ALA A 11 0.84 10.57 -8.62
C ALA A 11 0.83 11.33 -7.29
N ARG A 12 1.86 12.15 -7.04
CA ARG A 12 1.94 13.03 -5.86
C ARG A 12 0.77 14.01 -5.79
N TYR A 13 0.46 14.67 -6.89
CA TYR A 13 -0.67 15.59 -6.97
C TYR A 13 -1.99 14.88 -6.68
N LEU A 14 -2.22 13.71 -7.30
CA LEU A 14 -3.42 12.91 -7.09
C LEU A 14 -3.53 12.40 -5.67
N LEU A 15 -2.41 12.02 -5.05
CA LEU A 15 -2.36 11.59 -3.65
C LEU A 15 -2.84 12.71 -2.71
N GLN A 16 -2.43 13.95 -2.97
CA GLN A 16 -2.80 15.13 -2.18
C GLN A 16 -4.24 15.59 -2.40
N LYS A 17 -4.76 15.49 -3.63
CA LYS A 17 -6.06 16.05 -4.04
C LYS A 17 -7.17 15.02 -4.13
N GLY A 18 -6.85 13.80 -4.52
CA GLY A 18 -7.81 12.72 -4.77
C GLY A 18 -7.72 11.56 -3.77
N GLY A 19 -6.69 11.55 -2.94
CA GLY A 19 -6.44 10.50 -1.96
C GLY A 19 -5.71 9.27 -2.51
N ILE A 20 -5.46 8.33 -1.61
CA ILE A 20 -4.60 7.17 -1.86
C ILE A 20 -5.11 6.34 -3.04
N ARG A 21 -6.40 6.01 -3.06
CA ARG A 21 -6.96 5.12 -4.09
C ARG A 21 -6.89 5.72 -5.49
N VAL A 22 -7.08 7.03 -5.63
CA VAL A 22 -6.97 7.73 -6.92
C VAL A 22 -5.53 7.68 -7.43
N ALA A 23 -4.55 7.93 -6.54
CA ALA A 23 -3.15 7.84 -6.88
C ALA A 23 -2.73 6.40 -7.28
N LEU A 24 -3.21 5.38 -6.55
CA LEU A 24 -2.92 3.98 -6.87
C LEU A 24 -3.52 3.54 -8.21
N ARG A 25 -4.73 3.99 -8.53
CA ARG A 25 -5.34 3.74 -9.87
C ARG A 25 -4.50 4.36 -10.98
N TYR A 26 -4.02 5.58 -10.78
CA TYR A 26 -3.14 6.23 -11.72
C TYR A 26 -1.82 5.44 -11.88
N LEU A 27 -1.16 5.08 -10.79
CA LEU A 27 0.07 4.26 -10.85
C LEU A 27 -0.17 2.92 -11.56
N ASN A 28 -1.28 2.25 -11.27
CA ASN A 28 -1.65 1.01 -11.97
C ASN A 28 -1.86 1.22 -13.47
N SER A 29 -2.38 2.37 -13.89
CA SER A 29 -2.53 2.69 -15.31
C SER A 29 -1.21 2.94 -16.05
N ARG A 30 -0.10 3.12 -15.31
CA ARG A 30 1.24 3.43 -15.87
C ARG A 30 2.14 2.19 -15.94
N THR A 31 1.72 1.07 -15.41
CA THR A 31 2.42 -0.22 -15.51
C THR A 31 1.64 -1.21 -16.37
N PRO A 32 2.29 -2.16 -17.07
CA PRO A 32 1.59 -3.22 -17.79
C PRO A 32 0.95 -4.26 -16.85
N HIS A 33 1.33 -4.28 -15.56
CA HIS A 33 0.86 -5.25 -14.57
C HIS A 33 -0.59 -4.99 -14.18
N ARG A 34 -1.37 -6.06 -14.06
CA ARG A 34 -2.80 -6.00 -13.75
C ARG A 34 -3.09 -5.41 -12.38
N LEU A 35 -2.30 -5.75 -11.37
CA LEU A 35 -2.62 -5.53 -9.96
C LEU A 35 -1.63 -4.54 -9.32
N THR A 36 -2.17 -3.65 -8.50
CA THR A 36 -1.41 -2.77 -7.61
C THR A 36 -2.00 -2.88 -6.21
N ALA A 37 -1.17 -3.16 -5.20
CA ALA A 37 -1.65 -3.30 -3.84
C ALA A 37 -0.75 -2.59 -2.84
N VAL A 38 -1.37 -2.23 -1.71
CA VAL A 38 -0.68 -1.74 -0.52
C VAL A 38 -1.01 -2.68 0.62
N PHE A 39 0.02 -3.16 1.28
CA PHE A 39 -0.09 -4.05 2.44
C PHE A 39 0.66 -3.48 3.63
N ARG A 40 0.15 -3.81 4.82
CA ARG A 40 0.77 -3.57 6.11
C ARG A 40 1.21 -4.88 6.73
N PHE A 41 2.40 -4.90 7.33
CA PHE A 41 2.87 -6.03 8.15
C PHE A 41 2.30 -5.91 9.56
N GLU A 42 1.56 -6.92 10.00
CA GLU A 42 1.04 -7.04 11.36
C GLU A 42 1.44 -8.41 11.92
N GLY A 43 2.62 -8.47 12.55
CA GLY A 43 3.21 -9.74 13.00
C GLY A 43 3.43 -10.70 11.83
N GLY A 44 2.82 -11.88 11.87
CA GLY A 44 2.86 -12.88 10.80
C GLY A 44 1.81 -12.69 9.70
N THR A 45 0.96 -11.66 9.80
CA THR A 45 -0.14 -11.38 8.89
C THR A 45 0.21 -10.22 7.96
N LEU A 46 -0.16 -10.36 6.71
CA LEU A 46 -0.12 -9.33 5.69
C LEU A 46 -1.52 -8.77 5.52
N ARG A 47 -1.75 -7.57 6.04
CA ARG A 47 -3.04 -6.89 5.95
C ARG A 47 -3.13 -6.08 4.68
N ASN A 48 -4.15 -6.35 3.86
CA ASN A 48 -4.40 -5.56 2.66
C ASN A 48 -5.08 -4.24 3.01
N LEU A 49 -4.44 -3.12 2.69
CA LEU A 49 -5.01 -1.78 2.85
C LEU A 49 -5.74 -1.33 1.59
N HIS A 50 -5.16 -1.58 0.42
CA HIS A 50 -5.72 -1.22 -0.88
C HIS A 50 -5.36 -2.28 -1.92
N LEU A 51 -6.31 -2.57 -2.80
CA LEU A 51 -6.10 -3.35 -4.03
C LEU A 51 -6.71 -2.60 -5.20
N ILE A 52 -5.95 -2.46 -6.27
CA ILE A 52 -6.41 -2.04 -7.59
C ILE A 52 -6.26 -3.23 -8.52
N ASP A 53 -7.37 -3.71 -9.02
CA ASP A 53 -7.42 -4.70 -10.10
C ASP A 53 -7.93 -4.04 -11.36
N ARG A 54 -7.11 -4.01 -12.43
CA ARG A 54 -7.50 -3.38 -13.69
C ARG A 54 -8.66 -4.07 -14.37
N LEU A 55 -8.81 -5.38 -14.17
CA LEU A 55 -9.86 -6.19 -14.78
C LEU A 55 -11.14 -6.25 -13.92
N ASP A 56 -11.04 -5.90 -12.65
CA ASP A 56 -12.19 -5.81 -11.74
C ASP A 56 -12.11 -4.53 -10.88
N PRO A 57 -12.51 -3.38 -11.44
CA PRO A 57 -12.45 -2.09 -10.74
C PRO A 57 -13.33 -1.99 -9.49
N GLN A 58 -14.25 -2.93 -9.28
CA GLN A 58 -15.13 -2.97 -8.11
C GLN A 58 -14.42 -3.54 -6.88
N VAL A 59 -13.39 -4.36 -7.09
CA VAL A 59 -12.58 -4.90 -6.00
C VAL A 59 -11.74 -3.77 -5.38
N GLU A 60 -11.84 -3.63 -4.08
CA GLU A 60 -11.11 -2.61 -3.32
C GLU A 60 -10.05 -3.18 -2.40
N ARG A 61 -10.23 -4.42 -1.98
CA ARG A 61 -9.35 -5.14 -1.05
C ARG A 61 -9.37 -6.63 -1.35
N CYS A 62 -8.30 -7.31 -0.99
CA CYS A 62 -8.27 -8.76 -0.88
C CYS A 62 -8.26 -9.19 0.60
N PRO A 63 -8.58 -10.45 0.90
CA PRO A 63 -8.44 -10.99 2.25
C PRO A 63 -7.01 -10.82 2.78
N ASP A 64 -6.89 -10.61 4.10
CA ASP A 64 -5.62 -10.70 4.79
C ASP A 64 -5.08 -12.13 4.67
N LEU A 65 -3.76 -12.28 4.61
CA LEU A 65 -3.11 -13.58 4.43
C LEU A 65 -1.83 -13.67 5.27
N PRO A 66 -1.36 -14.89 5.55
CA PRO A 66 -0.05 -15.08 6.16
C PRO A 66 1.05 -14.46 5.28
N VAL A 67 2.00 -13.74 5.86
CA VAL A 67 3.11 -13.14 5.12
C VAL A 67 3.87 -14.19 4.31
N LEU A 68 4.00 -15.40 4.83
CA LEU A 68 4.66 -16.53 4.17
C LEU A 68 3.99 -16.98 2.87
N GLU A 69 2.74 -16.58 2.64
CA GLU A 69 1.98 -16.86 1.42
C GLU A 69 2.03 -15.73 0.39
N SER A 70 2.91 -14.75 0.57
CA SER A 70 3.07 -13.62 -0.35
C SER A 70 4.54 -13.33 -0.62
N TYR A 71 4.85 -12.83 -1.81
CA TYR A 71 6.21 -12.31 -2.11
C TYR A 71 6.59 -11.06 -1.29
N CYS A 72 5.64 -10.43 -0.60
CA CYS A 72 5.93 -9.41 0.39
C CYS A 72 6.84 -9.92 1.52
N LEU A 73 6.91 -11.25 1.71
CA LEU A 73 7.90 -11.91 2.59
C LEU A 73 9.33 -11.47 2.29
N TYR A 74 9.70 -11.43 1.02
CA TYR A 74 11.07 -11.09 0.61
C TYR A 74 11.39 -9.61 0.86
N VAL A 75 10.38 -8.74 0.72
CA VAL A 75 10.52 -7.31 1.09
C VAL A 75 10.68 -7.16 2.60
N ARG A 76 9.87 -7.88 3.38
CA ARG A 76 9.95 -7.86 4.86
C ARG A 76 11.31 -8.33 5.36
N ASP A 77 11.78 -9.46 4.84
CA ASP A 77 12.99 -10.11 5.34
C ASP A 77 14.27 -9.38 4.93
N SER A 78 14.28 -8.73 3.76
CA SER A 78 15.43 -7.95 3.29
C SER A 78 15.37 -6.46 3.68
N GLY A 79 14.18 -5.93 3.94
CA GLY A 79 13.95 -4.49 4.10
C GLY A 79 14.17 -3.67 2.83
N CYS A 80 14.29 -4.33 1.67
CA CYS A 80 14.60 -3.73 0.37
C CYS A 80 13.55 -4.10 -0.67
N THR A 81 13.58 -3.38 -1.81
CA THR A 81 12.80 -3.73 -2.99
C THR A 81 13.09 -5.17 -3.42
N PHE A 82 12.04 -5.95 -3.67
CA PHE A 82 12.11 -7.29 -4.24
C PHE A 82 11.39 -7.33 -5.58
N LEU A 83 12.03 -7.92 -6.57
CA LEU A 83 11.56 -8.00 -7.95
C LEU A 83 11.74 -9.42 -8.47
N THR A 84 10.68 -9.98 -9.09
CA THR A 84 10.74 -11.16 -9.96
C THR A 84 9.88 -10.92 -11.20
N GLU A 85 10.40 -11.28 -12.38
CA GLU A 85 9.73 -11.05 -13.67
C GLU A 85 9.17 -12.33 -14.25
N ASP A 86 9.69 -13.48 -13.82
CA ASP A 86 9.26 -14.82 -14.17
C ASP A 86 9.50 -15.76 -12.99
N ALA A 87 8.49 -15.92 -12.16
CA ALA A 87 8.59 -16.70 -10.93
C ALA A 87 8.95 -18.17 -11.16
N LEU A 88 8.60 -18.75 -12.32
CA LEU A 88 8.93 -20.13 -12.63
C LEU A 88 10.42 -20.31 -12.95
N GLN A 89 11.09 -19.29 -13.41
CA GLN A 89 12.53 -19.29 -13.71
C GLN A 89 13.38 -18.72 -12.58
N ASP A 90 12.75 -18.03 -11.62
CA ASP A 90 13.47 -17.39 -10.50
C ASP A 90 13.68 -18.36 -9.35
N THR A 91 14.90 -18.81 -9.17
CA THR A 91 15.28 -19.74 -8.10
C THR A 91 15.09 -19.18 -6.70
N ARG A 92 15.06 -17.86 -6.52
CA ARG A 92 14.84 -17.20 -5.23
C ARG A 92 13.43 -17.45 -4.67
N VAL A 93 12.47 -17.70 -5.56
CA VAL A 93 11.07 -17.98 -5.18
C VAL A 93 10.69 -19.45 -5.38
N ALA A 94 11.66 -20.31 -5.66
CA ALA A 94 11.43 -21.74 -5.85
C ALA A 94 10.74 -22.37 -4.63
N GLY A 95 9.63 -23.05 -4.86
CA GLY A 95 8.84 -23.69 -3.80
C GLY A 95 7.92 -22.75 -3.01
N HIS A 96 7.90 -21.44 -3.32
CA HIS A 96 6.95 -20.53 -2.69
C HIS A 96 5.50 -20.87 -3.06
N PRO A 97 4.53 -20.80 -2.11
CA PRO A 97 3.12 -21.17 -2.39
C PRO A 97 2.49 -20.44 -3.58
N LYS A 98 2.91 -19.21 -3.87
CA LYS A 98 2.39 -18.41 -4.99
C LYS A 98 3.19 -18.54 -6.28
N GLN A 99 4.27 -19.32 -6.31
CA GLN A 99 5.17 -19.40 -7.47
C GLN A 99 4.46 -19.73 -8.80
N ARG A 100 3.43 -20.58 -8.75
CA ARG A 100 2.67 -20.95 -9.96
C ARG A 100 1.54 -19.98 -10.30
N LEU A 101 1.18 -19.08 -9.39
CA LEU A 101 0.06 -18.16 -9.58
C LEU A 101 0.55 -16.76 -9.95
N VAL A 102 1.43 -16.18 -9.14
CA VAL A 102 1.96 -14.83 -9.36
C VAL A 102 3.28 -14.95 -10.10
N GLN A 103 3.30 -14.59 -11.38
CA GLN A 103 4.45 -14.80 -12.26
C GLN A 103 5.39 -13.60 -12.28
N SER A 104 4.87 -12.39 -12.07
CA SER A 104 5.71 -11.19 -11.94
C SER A 104 5.27 -10.36 -10.74
N TYR A 105 6.24 -9.81 -10.03
CA TYR A 105 6.04 -9.04 -8.81
C TYR A 105 7.18 -8.04 -8.61
N CYS A 106 6.82 -6.82 -8.25
CA CYS A 106 7.74 -5.82 -7.74
C CYS A 106 7.14 -5.22 -6.47
N GLY A 107 7.78 -5.42 -5.34
CA GLY A 107 7.39 -4.84 -4.06
C GLY A 107 8.46 -3.89 -3.53
N VAL A 108 8.02 -2.71 -3.12
CA VAL A 108 8.86 -1.66 -2.54
C VAL A 108 8.47 -1.46 -1.09
N PRO A 109 9.44 -1.42 -0.15
CA PRO A 109 9.15 -1.25 1.26
C PRO A 109 8.56 0.14 1.55
N LEU A 110 7.60 0.18 2.46
CA LEU A 110 7.07 1.40 3.06
C LEU A 110 7.64 1.53 4.46
N TYR A 111 8.44 2.56 4.70
CA TYR A 111 9.01 2.86 5.99
C TYR A 111 8.29 4.02 6.66
N ASP A 112 7.84 3.81 7.90
CA ASP A 112 7.40 4.87 8.81
C ASP A 112 8.54 5.20 9.76
N ALA A 113 9.22 6.31 9.51
CA ALA A 113 10.53 6.59 10.07
C ALA A 113 11.53 5.45 9.74
N GLU A 114 12.04 4.73 10.74
CA GLU A 114 12.96 3.61 10.55
C GLU A 114 12.25 2.23 10.62
N GLU A 115 10.95 2.21 10.89
CA GLU A 115 10.18 0.98 11.00
C GLU A 115 9.59 0.56 9.67
N LEU A 116 9.78 -0.70 9.30
CA LEU A 116 9.16 -1.27 8.12
C LEU A 116 7.66 -1.49 8.37
N PHE A 117 6.86 -0.60 7.78
CA PHE A 117 5.40 -0.60 7.92
C PHE A 117 4.73 -1.66 7.02
N GLY A 118 5.17 -1.77 5.78
CA GLY A 118 4.52 -2.61 4.79
C GLY A 118 5.14 -2.50 3.42
N THR A 119 4.36 -2.73 2.38
CA THR A 119 4.80 -2.66 0.98
C THR A 119 3.78 -1.99 0.08
N ILE A 120 4.27 -1.33 -0.98
CA ILE A 120 3.50 -1.11 -2.20
C ILE A 120 4.04 -2.06 -3.27
N CYS A 121 3.16 -2.71 -4.03
CA CYS A 121 3.58 -3.63 -5.07
C CYS A 121 2.74 -3.56 -6.35
N HIS A 122 3.40 -3.81 -7.49
CA HIS A 122 2.77 -4.21 -8.73
C HIS A 122 2.98 -5.69 -8.96
N PHE A 123 1.96 -6.41 -9.45
CA PHE A 123 2.09 -7.82 -9.76
C PHE A 123 1.09 -8.28 -10.82
N ASP A 124 1.40 -9.42 -11.42
CA ASP A 124 0.55 -10.04 -12.44
C ASP A 124 0.64 -11.58 -12.35
N TYR A 125 -0.39 -12.25 -12.86
CA TYR A 125 -0.41 -13.69 -13.03
C TYR A 125 0.31 -14.13 -14.30
N ARG A 126 0.79 -13.20 -15.09
CA ARG A 126 1.64 -13.41 -16.27
C ARG A 126 3.07 -12.96 -15.97
N SER A 127 4.02 -13.57 -16.66
CA SER A 127 5.41 -13.11 -16.68
C SER A 127 5.49 -11.81 -17.48
N ILE A 128 5.80 -10.71 -16.82
CA ILE A 128 5.91 -9.38 -17.41
C ILE A 128 7.16 -8.71 -16.85
N PRO A 129 8.07 -8.19 -17.70
CA PRO A 129 9.26 -7.51 -17.24
C PRO A 129 8.91 -6.17 -16.56
N PHE A 130 9.79 -5.74 -15.67
CA PHE A 130 9.81 -4.41 -15.08
C PHE A 130 10.95 -3.58 -15.65
N SER A 131 10.68 -2.35 -16.04
CA SER A 131 11.75 -1.40 -16.32
C SER A 131 12.37 -0.88 -15.00
N LYS A 132 13.60 -0.41 -15.06
CA LYS A 132 14.24 0.25 -13.90
C LYS A 132 13.46 1.47 -13.45
N GLU A 133 12.85 2.15 -14.40
CA GLU A 133 12.05 3.33 -14.19
C GLU A 133 10.71 3.00 -13.49
N ASP A 134 10.08 1.87 -13.80
CA ASP A 134 8.87 1.44 -13.10
C ASP A 134 9.16 1.19 -11.61
N VAL A 135 10.28 0.55 -11.32
CA VAL A 135 10.75 0.33 -9.94
C VAL A 135 11.03 1.68 -9.27
N TRP A 136 11.77 2.56 -9.95
CA TRP A 136 12.09 3.90 -9.44
C TRP A 136 10.82 4.72 -9.11
N VAL A 137 9.79 4.67 -9.95
CA VAL A 137 8.51 5.36 -9.68
C VAL A 137 7.89 4.89 -8.37
N LEU A 138 7.88 3.59 -8.09
CA LEU A 138 7.36 3.06 -6.82
C LEU A 138 8.22 3.49 -5.63
N GLU A 139 9.54 3.49 -5.77
CA GLU A 139 10.46 3.91 -4.72
C GLU A 139 10.30 5.40 -4.38
N GLU A 140 10.11 6.26 -5.39
CA GLU A 140 9.87 7.70 -5.18
C GLU A 140 8.51 8.00 -4.54
N ILE A 141 7.49 7.19 -4.82
CA ILE A 141 6.15 7.37 -4.26
C ILE A 141 6.05 6.82 -2.83
N ALA A 142 6.81 5.81 -2.47
CA ALA A 142 6.71 5.11 -1.19
C ALA A 142 6.74 6.05 0.04
N PRO A 143 7.66 7.04 0.15
CA PRO A 143 7.66 7.97 1.29
C PRO A 143 6.45 8.88 1.37
N MET A 144 5.87 9.23 0.22
CA MET A 144 4.67 10.07 0.16
C MET A 144 3.42 9.26 0.50
N LEU A 145 3.38 8.02 0.05
CA LEU A 145 2.28 7.10 0.29
C LEU A 145 2.15 6.75 1.78
N ILE A 146 3.26 6.41 2.45
CA ILE A 146 3.22 6.10 3.88
C ILE A 146 2.72 7.29 4.69
N ARG A 147 3.15 8.51 4.34
CA ARG A 147 2.67 9.72 4.98
C ARG A 147 1.15 9.88 4.80
N ALA A 148 0.64 9.72 3.57
CA ALA A 148 -0.79 9.81 3.31
C ALA A 148 -1.60 8.74 4.04
N ILE A 149 -1.07 7.52 4.18
CA ILE A 149 -1.70 6.45 4.97
C ILE A 149 -1.80 6.87 6.43
N ARG A 150 -0.72 7.38 7.03
CA ARG A 150 -0.71 7.83 8.42
C ARG A 150 -1.67 8.99 8.66
N ASP A 151 -1.70 9.95 7.75
CA ASP A 151 -2.62 11.10 7.83
C ASP A 151 -4.08 10.64 7.75
N SER A 152 -4.39 9.56 7.01
CA SER A 152 -5.74 9.00 6.90
C SER A 152 -6.15 8.16 8.12
N GLU A 153 -5.19 7.59 8.85
CA GLU A 153 -5.41 6.86 10.10
C GLU A 153 -5.53 7.79 11.32
N TRP A 154 -5.08 9.06 11.19
CA TRP A 154 -5.20 10.03 12.26
C TRP A 154 -6.64 10.53 12.36
N ILE A 155 -7.40 9.98 13.31
CA ILE A 155 -8.69 10.53 13.74
C ILE A 155 -8.36 11.52 14.86
N PRO A 156 -8.61 12.85 14.71
CA PRO A 156 -8.53 13.76 15.84
C PRO A 156 -9.44 13.22 16.92
N ASP A 157 -8.92 13.11 18.16
CA ASP A 157 -9.76 12.80 19.31
C ASP A 157 -10.97 13.74 19.24
N ALA A 158 -12.15 13.16 18.97
CA ALA A 158 -13.39 13.92 19.04
C ALA A 158 -13.50 14.36 20.50
N GLY A 159 -13.11 15.60 20.74
CA GLY A 159 -13.04 16.18 22.07
C GLY A 159 -14.31 15.78 22.81
N VAL A 160 -14.15 15.05 23.90
CA VAL A 160 -15.22 14.78 24.85
C VAL A 160 -15.71 16.13 25.32
N PHE A 161 -16.78 16.62 24.70
CA PHE A 161 -17.54 17.71 25.24
C PHE A 161 -18.11 17.22 26.58
N ARG A 162 -17.33 17.41 27.64
CA ARG A 162 -17.88 17.35 29.01
C ARG A 162 -18.74 18.59 29.13
N GLY A 163 -20.01 18.43 28.80
CA GLY A 163 -21.04 19.36 29.12
C GLY A 163 -21.07 19.53 30.64
N GLY A 164 -20.58 20.66 31.10
CA GLY A 164 -20.74 21.07 32.47
C GLY A 164 -22.24 21.28 32.75
N GLY A 165 -22.89 20.29 33.34
CA GLY A 165 -24.18 20.44 33.96
C GLY A 165 -24.03 21.44 35.13
N ARG A 166 -24.55 22.64 34.96
CA ARG A 166 -24.84 23.51 36.10
C ARG A 166 -26.04 22.91 36.82
N GLU A 167 -25.80 22.30 37.96
CA GLU A 167 -26.85 22.14 38.97
C GLU A 167 -27.29 23.52 39.46
N GLN A 168 -28.50 23.88 39.08
CA GLN A 168 -29.22 24.97 39.76
C GLN A 168 -29.81 24.40 41.04
N ALA A 169 -29.27 24.82 42.16
CA ALA A 169 -29.90 24.63 43.46
C ALA A 169 -31.12 25.54 43.54
N GLU A 170 -32.33 24.99 43.51
CA GLU A 170 -33.53 25.67 43.96
C GLU A 170 -33.69 25.48 45.45
N ASN A 171 -33.47 26.60 46.17
CA ASN A 171 -33.97 26.79 47.49
C ASN A 171 -35.48 27.07 47.42
N GLY A 172 -36.27 26.21 47.99
CA GLY A 172 -37.68 26.45 48.31
C GLY A 172 -37.89 26.31 49.78
N ALA A 173 -37.98 27.47 50.42
CA ALA A 173 -38.49 27.59 51.79
C ALA A 173 -40.03 27.50 51.80
N VAL A 174 -40.58 26.76 52.67
CA VAL A 174 -41.52 27.00 53.78
C VAL A 174 -41.83 25.70 54.45
#